data_043ec0c99dd8c570f614951388da2b97
#
_entry.id   043ec0c99dd8c570f614951388da2b97
#
_cell.length_a   1.000
_cell.length_b   1.000
_cell.length_c   1.000
_cell.angle_alpha   90.00
_cell.angle_beta   90.00
_cell.angle_gamma   90.00
#
_symmetry.space_group_name_H-M   'P 1'
#
loop_
_entity.id
_entity.type
_entity.pdbx_description
1 polymer ?
#
loop_
_entity_poly.entity_id
_entity_poly.type
_entity_poly.pdbx_seq_one_letter_code
_entity_poly.pdbx_strand_id
1 'polypeptide(L)'
;MTRTEAFEKAWRLVAKEKDYSLVDEIYHPDYKAVSHMTGVEVNLEADKEAYLAFIEHLMVAPAKIINESEDFLCIQRYSKYREADIFISGTTTITRKDGKIISQDSLPEELDYDPSEGQDWNWED
;
A
#
# COMPACT_ATOMS: atom_id res chain seq x y z
N MET A 1 -3.36 6.79 17.80
CA MET A 1 -3.22 6.32 16.40
C MET A 1 -2.26 5.14 16.36
N THR A 2 -2.68 4.02 15.78
CA THR A 2 -1.80 2.86 15.60
C THR A 2 -0.80 3.13 14.47
N ARG A 3 0.24 2.28 14.39
CA ARG A 3 1.22 2.37 13.30
C ARG A 3 0.57 2.10 11.94
N THR A 4 -0.40 1.19 11.90
CA THR A 4 -1.15 0.90 10.67
C THR A 4 -1.99 2.11 10.25
N GLU A 5 -2.65 2.76 11.19
CA GLU A 5 -3.41 3.98 10.90
C GLU A 5 -2.50 5.11 10.42
N ALA A 6 -1.32 5.24 11.01
CA ALA A 6 -0.34 6.23 10.57
C ALA A 6 0.14 5.96 9.14
N PHE A 7 0.39 4.71 8.80
CA PHE A 7 0.76 4.29 7.45
C PHE A 7 -0.34 4.63 6.44
N GLU A 8 -1.58 4.26 6.73
CA GLU A 8 -2.72 4.55 5.87
C GLU A 8 -2.92 6.06 5.68
N LYS A 9 -2.86 6.81 6.77
CA LYS A 9 -3.02 8.26 6.74
C LYS A 9 -1.95 8.94 5.90
N ALA A 10 -0.70 8.50 6.03
CA ALA A 10 0.42 9.08 5.30
C ALA A 10 0.22 8.96 3.79
N TRP A 11 -0.14 7.78 3.31
CA TRP A 11 -0.34 7.56 1.88
C TRP A 11 -1.63 8.17 1.36
N ARG A 12 -2.69 8.25 2.17
CA ARG A 12 -3.92 8.96 1.79
C ARG A 12 -3.66 10.46 1.60
N LEU A 13 -2.81 11.03 2.42
CA LEU A 13 -2.44 12.44 2.28
C LEU A 13 -1.70 12.69 0.96
N VAL A 14 -0.84 11.78 0.55
CA VAL A 14 -0.20 11.84 -0.77
C VAL A 14 -1.25 11.78 -1.88
N ALA A 15 -2.20 10.86 -1.77
CA ALA A 15 -3.24 10.68 -2.79
C ALA A 15 -4.12 11.91 -2.94
N LYS A 16 -4.48 12.55 -1.84
CA LYS A 16 -5.43 13.67 -1.82
C LYS A 16 -4.77 15.04 -2.04
N GLU A 17 -3.60 15.25 -1.46
CA GLU A 17 -2.97 16.57 -1.43
C GLU A 17 -1.54 16.56 -1.99
N LYS A 18 -1.04 15.42 -2.41
CA LYS A 18 0.35 15.24 -2.89
C LYS A 18 1.37 15.73 -1.87
N ASP A 19 1.04 15.55 -0.59
CA ASP A 19 1.88 15.94 0.54
C ASP A 19 2.60 14.71 1.08
N TYR A 20 3.92 14.70 1.02
CA TYR A 20 4.77 13.58 1.43
C TYR A 20 5.32 13.71 2.85
N SER A 21 4.95 14.76 3.59
CA SER A 21 5.54 15.03 4.89
C SER A 21 5.38 13.87 5.89
N LEU A 22 4.20 13.24 5.91
CA LEU A 22 3.96 12.10 6.80
C LEU A 22 4.67 10.84 6.32
N VAL A 23 4.73 10.63 4.99
CA VAL A 23 5.48 9.50 4.42
C VAL A 23 6.96 9.62 4.78
N ASP A 24 7.55 10.79 4.59
CA ASP A 24 8.96 11.01 4.90
C ASP A 24 9.27 10.79 6.38
N GLU A 25 8.29 11.03 7.25
CA GLU A 25 8.44 10.86 8.70
C GLU A 25 8.48 9.40 9.14
N ILE A 26 7.72 8.52 8.47
CA ILE A 26 7.58 7.12 8.89
C ILE A 26 8.53 6.16 8.19
N TYR A 27 9.25 6.60 7.15
CA TYR A 27 10.17 5.75 6.41
C TYR A 27 11.63 5.99 6.83
N HIS A 28 12.38 4.88 6.89
CA HIS A 28 13.80 4.91 7.21
C HIS A 28 14.60 5.47 6.00
N PRO A 29 15.70 6.22 6.23
CA PRO A 29 16.53 6.74 5.13
C PRO A 29 17.07 5.65 4.18
N ASP A 30 17.27 4.43 4.68
CA ASP A 30 17.77 3.31 3.90
C ASP A 30 16.66 2.42 3.33
N TYR A 31 15.44 2.91 3.32
CA TYR A 31 14.28 2.15 2.85
C TYR A 31 14.45 1.65 1.42
N LYS A 32 14.03 0.39 1.20
CA LYS A 32 13.96 -0.22 -0.12
C LYS A 32 12.74 -1.13 -0.20
N ALA A 33 12.13 -1.16 -1.38
CA ALA A 33 11.03 -2.06 -1.69
C ALA A 33 11.46 -3.02 -2.79
N VAL A 34 10.90 -4.23 -2.77
CA VAL A 34 11.15 -5.23 -3.80
C VAL A 34 9.82 -5.63 -4.43
N SER A 35 9.77 -5.63 -5.77
CA SER A 35 8.63 -6.16 -6.49
C SER A 35 8.83 -7.65 -6.74
N HIS A 36 7.90 -8.49 -6.29
CA HIS A 36 7.95 -9.92 -6.55
C HIS A 36 7.80 -10.25 -8.04
N MET A 37 7.16 -9.38 -8.79
CA MET A 37 6.94 -9.62 -10.22
C MET A 37 8.23 -9.43 -11.04
N THR A 38 9.06 -8.48 -10.66
CA THR A 38 10.25 -8.12 -11.43
C THR A 38 11.56 -8.44 -10.70
N GLY A 39 11.52 -8.62 -9.38
CA GLY A 39 12.71 -8.78 -8.56
C GLY A 39 13.52 -7.50 -8.42
N VAL A 40 13.01 -6.38 -8.91
CA VAL A 40 13.72 -5.10 -8.89
C VAL A 40 13.54 -4.41 -7.55
N GLU A 41 14.65 -3.93 -6.98
CA GLU A 41 14.68 -3.15 -5.76
C GLU A 41 14.57 -1.67 -6.10
N VAL A 42 13.69 -0.95 -5.39
CA VAL A 42 13.44 0.48 -5.61
C VAL A 42 13.54 1.25 -4.30
N ASN A 43 13.93 2.51 -4.38
CA ASN A 43 13.98 3.37 -3.20
C ASN A 43 12.64 4.09 -2.98
N LEU A 44 12.56 4.89 -1.91
CA LEU A 44 11.32 5.59 -1.56
C LEU A 44 10.87 6.56 -2.65
N GLU A 45 11.78 7.26 -3.30
CA GLU A 45 11.43 8.21 -4.36
C GLU A 45 10.75 7.50 -5.54
N ALA A 46 11.25 6.33 -5.92
CA ALA A 46 10.63 5.51 -6.96
C ALA A 46 9.26 4.99 -6.52
N ASP A 47 9.12 4.61 -5.25
CA ASP A 47 7.83 4.18 -4.68
C ASP A 47 6.80 5.31 -4.71
N LYS A 48 7.20 6.53 -4.40
CA LYS A 48 6.31 7.70 -4.44
C LYS A 48 5.78 7.92 -5.86
N GLU A 49 6.65 7.84 -6.87
CA GLU A 49 6.25 7.99 -8.26
C GLU A 49 5.33 6.87 -8.71
N ALA A 50 5.65 5.63 -8.34
CA ALA A 50 4.83 4.46 -8.66
C ALA A 50 3.45 4.56 -8.01
N TYR A 51 3.37 5.03 -6.78
CA TYR A 51 2.11 5.20 -6.08
C TYR A 51 1.19 6.22 -6.78
N LEU A 52 1.74 7.36 -7.18
CA LEU A 52 0.95 8.37 -7.89
C LEU A 52 0.41 7.86 -9.23
N ALA A 53 1.23 7.12 -9.98
CA ALA A 53 0.78 6.48 -11.21
C ALA A 53 -0.31 5.43 -10.93
N PHE A 54 -0.16 4.68 -9.85
CA PHE A 54 -1.10 3.65 -9.43
C PHE A 54 -2.48 4.24 -9.11
N ILE A 55 -2.55 5.29 -8.29
CA ILE A 55 -3.84 5.86 -7.85
C ILE A 55 -4.59 6.60 -8.94
N GLU A 56 -3.92 7.02 -10.02
CA GLU A 56 -4.60 7.59 -11.18
C GLU A 56 -5.54 6.60 -11.85
N HIS A 57 -5.18 5.32 -11.82
CA HIS A 57 -5.90 4.28 -12.55
C HIS A 57 -6.66 3.31 -11.67
N LEU A 58 -6.43 3.32 -10.37
CA LEU A 58 -6.98 2.34 -9.46
C LEU A 58 -7.78 2.95 -8.32
N MET A 59 -8.82 2.25 -7.92
CA MET A 59 -9.58 2.49 -6.69
C MET A 59 -9.15 1.45 -5.68
N VAL A 60 -9.16 1.78 -4.41
CA VAL A 60 -8.69 0.89 -3.35
C VAL A 60 -9.76 0.66 -2.30
N ALA A 61 -9.67 -0.50 -1.64
CA ALA A 61 -10.47 -0.83 -0.48
C ALA A 61 -9.68 -0.53 0.80
N PRO A 62 -10.34 -0.47 1.96
CA PRO A 62 -9.63 -0.38 3.23
C PRO A 62 -8.71 -1.57 3.45
N ALA A 63 -7.53 -1.33 4.02
CA ALA A 63 -6.56 -2.38 4.29
C ALA A 63 -7.03 -3.26 5.44
N LYS A 64 -6.76 -4.57 5.33
CA LYS A 64 -6.96 -5.54 6.40
C LYS A 64 -5.62 -5.90 7.01
N ILE A 65 -5.55 -5.90 8.33
CA ILE A 65 -4.35 -6.35 9.02
C ILE A 65 -4.39 -7.87 9.10
N ILE A 66 -3.39 -8.53 8.51
CA ILE A 66 -3.25 -9.98 8.58
C ILE A 66 -2.41 -10.36 9.78
N ASN A 67 -1.32 -9.62 10.01
CA ASN A 67 -0.42 -9.84 11.13
C ASN A 67 0.30 -8.55 11.47
N GLU A 68 0.49 -8.26 12.74
CA GLU A 68 1.18 -7.06 13.20
C GLU A 68 2.00 -7.37 14.44
N SER A 69 3.24 -6.89 14.45
CA SER A 69 4.10 -6.90 15.62
C SER A 69 4.86 -5.58 15.66
N GLU A 70 5.78 -5.41 16.62
CA GLU A 70 6.53 -4.16 16.77
C GLU A 70 7.31 -3.79 15.49
N ASP A 71 7.96 -4.78 14.86
CA ASP A 71 8.83 -4.55 13.70
C ASP A 71 8.26 -5.06 12.38
N PHE A 72 7.02 -5.56 12.40
CA PHE A 72 6.44 -6.25 11.26
C PHE A 72 4.97 -5.92 11.10
N LEU A 73 4.55 -5.71 9.86
CA LEU A 73 3.15 -5.51 9.51
C LEU A 73 2.87 -6.21 8.19
N CYS A 74 1.83 -7.05 8.16
CA CYS A 74 1.33 -7.65 6.92
C CYS A 74 -0.11 -7.21 6.72
N ILE A 75 -0.39 -6.56 5.60
CA ILE A 75 -1.73 -6.10 5.26
C ILE A 75 -2.15 -6.67 3.93
N GLN A 76 -3.47 -6.78 3.75
CA GLN A 76 -4.08 -7.17 2.49
C GLN A 76 -5.06 -6.08 2.08
N ARG A 77 -5.04 -5.73 0.79
CA ARG A 77 -5.93 -4.71 0.25
C ARG A 77 -6.41 -5.13 -1.12
N TYR A 78 -7.68 -4.88 -1.39
CA TYR A 78 -8.22 -5.05 -2.73
C TYR A 78 -8.07 -3.74 -3.51
N SER A 79 -7.89 -3.86 -4.81
CA SER A 79 -7.91 -2.72 -5.72
C SER A 79 -8.64 -3.08 -7.01
N LYS A 80 -9.09 -2.06 -7.72
CA LYS A 80 -9.88 -2.19 -8.94
C LYS A 80 -9.48 -1.09 -9.90
N TYR A 81 -9.38 -1.40 -11.19
CA TYR A 81 -9.18 -0.39 -12.21
C TYR A 81 -10.44 0.47 -12.34
N ARG A 82 -10.27 1.78 -12.47
CA ARG A 82 -11.42 2.71 -12.56
C ARG A 82 -12.26 2.47 -13.80
N GLU A 83 -11.62 2.10 -14.89
CA GLU A 83 -12.26 2.00 -16.20
C GLU A 83 -12.49 0.57 -16.67
N ALA A 84 -12.21 -0.42 -15.85
CA ALA A 84 -12.33 -1.82 -16.22
C ALA A 84 -12.72 -2.67 -15.01
N ASP A 85 -13.36 -3.81 -15.28
CA ASP A 85 -13.69 -4.78 -14.24
C ASP A 85 -12.51 -5.72 -13.99
N ILE A 86 -11.39 -5.14 -13.59
CA ILE A 86 -10.18 -5.89 -13.22
C ILE A 86 -9.94 -5.68 -11.75
N PHE A 87 -9.95 -6.75 -10.97
CA PHE A 87 -9.86 -6.76 -9.52
C PHE A 87 -8.56 -7.42 -9.08
N ILE A 88 -7.91 -6.84 -8.07
CA ILE A 88 -6.61 -7.30 -7.61
C ILE A 88 -6.62 -7.41 -6.07
N SER A 89 -6.05 -8.50 -5.56
CA SER A 89 -5.74 -8.64 -4.14
C SER A 89 -4.24 -8.42 -3.96
N GLY A 90 -3.88 -7.41 -3.19
CA GLY A 90 -2.48 -7.11 -2.90
C GLY A 90 -2.16 -7.42 -1.45
N THR A 91 -1.12 -8.21 -1.23
CA THR A 91 -0.60 -8.50 0.10
C THR A 91 0.74 -7.78 0.26
N THR A 92 0.84 -6.93 1.27
CA THR A 92 2.04 -6.14 1.51
C THR A 92 2.63 -6.48 2.87
N THR A 93 3.90 -6.82 2.88
CA THR A 93 4.68 -7.06 4.09
C THR A 93 5.59 -5.88 4.33
N ILE A 94 5.52 -5.30 5.52
CA ILE A 94 6.25 -4.11 5.90
C ILE A 94 7.14 -4.44 7.09
N THR A 95 8.44 -4.15 6.99
CA THR A 95 9.42 -4.37 8.07
C THR A 95 9.93 -3.02 8.55
N ARG A 96 10.06 -2.88 9.88
CA ARG A 96 10.57 -1.66 10.50
C ARG A 96 11.92 -1.88 11.14
N LYS A 97 12.72 -0.81 11.18
CA LYS A 97 13.99 -0.74 11.90
C LYS A 97 14.05 0.62 12.59
N ASP A 98 14.36 0.62 13.87
CA ASP A 98 14.42 1.85 14.68
C ASP A 98 13.09 2.63 14.63
N GLY A 99 11.97 1.91 14.59
CA GLY A 99 10.64 2.50 14.58
C GLY A 99 10.18 3.02 13.22
N LYS A 100 11.01 2.91 12.18
CA LYS A 100 10.70 3.38 10.83
C LYS A 100 10.68 2.25 9.82
N ILE A 101 9.91 2.43 8.75
CA ILE A 101 9.78 1.40 7.71
C ILE A 101 11.07 1.32 6.91
N ILE A 102 11.72 0.14 6.93
CA ILE A 102 12.99 -0.10 6.25
C ILE A 102 12.81 -0.92 4.97
N SER A 103 11.79 -1.76 4.90
CA SER A 103 11.54 -2.55 3.70
C SER A 103 10.05 -2.81 3.52
N GLN A 104 9.66 -3.01 2.27
CA GLN A 104 8.29 -3.28 1.90
C GLN A 104 8.28 -4.24 0.71
N ASP A 105 7.37 -5.19 0.77
CA ASP A 105 7.29 -6.28 -0.19
C ASP A 105 5.83 -6.51 -0.53
N SER A 106 5.48 -6.43 -1.82
CA SER A 106 4.09 -6.51 -2.25
C SER A 106 3.89 -7.62 -3.25
N LEU A 107 2.86 -8.42 -3.04
CA LEU A 107 2.48 -9.53 -3.93
C LEU A 107 1.07 -9.28 -4.45
N PRO A 108 0.90 -8.89 -5.72
CA PRO A 108 -0.42 -8.73 -6.31
C PRO A 108 -0.95 -10.04 -6.88
N GLU A 109 -2.26 -10.22 -6.83
CA GLU A 109 -2.94 -11.36 -7.42
C GLU A 109 -4.23 -10.90 -8.10
N GLU A 110 -4.41 -11.21 -9.37
CA GLU A 110 -5.62 -10.88 -10.10
C GLU A 110 -6.77 -11.79 -9.69
N LEU A 111 -7.96 -11.21 -9.49
CA LEU A 111 -9.16 -11.94 -9.10
C LEU A 111 -10.14 -12.03 -10.27
N ASP A 112 -10.93 -13.10 -10.31
CA ASP A 112 -11.97 -13.31 -11.30
C ASP A 112 -13.37 -12.93 -10.79
N TYR A 113 -13.45 -12.16 -9.71
CA TYR A 113 -14.70 -11.71 -9.09
C TYR A 113 -14.53 -10.34 -8.46
N ASP A 114 -15.65 -9.65 -8.21
CA ASP A 114 -15.65 -8.36 -7.51
C ASP A 114 -15.66 -8.60 -6.00
N PRO A 115 -14.54 -8.33 -5.29
CA PRO A 115 -14.48 -8.59 -3.84
C PRO A 115 -15.34 -7.65 -2.99
N SER A 116 -15.93 -6.60 -3.56
CA SER A 116 -16.83 -5.71 -2.83
C SER A 116 -18.25 -6.25 -2.72
N GLU A 117 -18.62 -7.21 -3.56
CA GLU A 117 -19.98 -7.78 -3.54
C GLU A 117 -20.28 -8.46 -2.21
N GLY A 118 -21.40 -8.10 -1.61
CA GLY A 118 -21.82 -8.66 -0.34
C GLY A 118 -21.05 -8.17 0.87
N GLN A 119 -20.18 -7.17 0.71
CA GLN A 119 -19.39 -6.60 1.78
C GLN A 119 -19.98 -5.28 2.28
N ASP A 120 -19.50 -4.82 3.42
CA ASP A 120 -19.94 -3.57 4.05
C ASP A 120 -19.03 -2.38 3.75
N TRP A 121 -18.17 -2.48 2.75
CA TRP A 121 -17.26 -1.41 2.35
C TRP A 121 -17.44 -1.09 0.86
N ASN A 122 -17.02 0.09 0.46
CA ASN A 122 -17.06 0.56 -0.91
C ASN A 122 -15.66 0.90 -1.40
N TRP A 123 -15.51 0.90 -2.74
CA TRP A 123 -14.26 1.33 -3.34
C TRP A 123 -14.00 2.81 -3.03
N GLU A 124 -12.77 3.12 -2.66
CA GLU A 124 -12.34 4.48 -2.35
C GLU A 124 -11.55 5.10 -3.50
N ASP A 125 -11.79 6.36 -3.72
CA ASP A 125 -11.03 7.16 -4.66
C ASP A 125 -9.74 7.68 -4.06
#